data_1a10d300f18832429ebadb87bb87feb7
#
_entry.id   1a10d300f18832429ebadb87bb87feb7
#
_cell.length_a   1.000
_cell.length_b   1.000
_cell.length_c   1.000
_cell.angle_alpha   90.00
_cell.angle_beta   90.00
_cell.angle_gamma   90.00
#
_symmetry.space_group_name_H-M   'P 1'
#
loop_
_entity.id
_entity.type
_entity.pdbx_description
1 polymer ?
#
loop_
_entity_poly.entity_id
_entity_poly.type
_entity_poly.pdbx_seq_one_letter_code
_entity_poly.pdbx_strand_id
1 'polypeptide(L)'
;DIWLDTNIKAHYFIPAQYWKSNFELVKELLLQAEVYVYEDNQEIHGFIGLNDKYIEGIFVSVEKQSQGIGKTLLNYAKDKRSKLLLNVYTKNTQAISFYQREGFKILYSGLDKATGEKDYVMSWDKQ
;
A
#
# COMPACT_ATOMS: atom_id res chain seq x y z
N ASP A 1 -8.41 1.43 13.25
CA ASP A 1 -8.05 2.19 12.04
C ASP A 1 -7.33 1.29 11.04
N ILE A 2 -7.83 1.26 9.80
CA ILE A 2 -7.31 0.34 8.77
C ILE A 2 -5.81 0.58 8.51
N TRP A 3 -5.40 1.85 8.34
CA TRP A 3 -3.99 2.16 8.07
C TRP A 3 -3.08 1.68 9.20
N LEU A 4 -3.43 2.02 10.43
CA LEU A 4 -2.60 1.70 11.59
C LEU A 4 -2.52 0.18 11.82
N ASP A 5 -3.68 -0.48 11.83
CA ASP A 5 -3.75 -1.92 12.11
C ASP A 5 -3.05 -2.76 11.05
N THR A 6 -3.21 -2.41 9.77
CA THR A 6 -2.59 -3.16 8.69
C THR A 6 -1.08 -2.97 8.67
N ASN A 7 -0.58 -1.75 8.96
CA ASN A 7 0.86 -1.52 9.02
C ASN A 7 1.50 -2.25 10.19
N ILE A 8 0.88 -2.21 11.36
CA ILE A 8 1.42 -2.93 12.54
C ILE A 8 1.50 -4.43 12.23
N LYS A 9 0.48 -5.01 11.62
CA LYS A 9 0.45 -6.43 11.30
C LYS A 9 1.45 -6.80 10.21
N ALA A 10 1.46 -6.06 9.10
CA ALA A 10 2.30 -6.38 7.94
C ALA A 10 3.78 -6.10 8.19
N HIS A 11 4.10 -5.15 9.05
CA HIS A 11 5.46 -4.69 9.28
C HIS A 11 5.90 -4.97 10.72
N TYR A 12 5.80 -6.25 11.13
CA TYR A 12 6.17 -6.68 12.49
C TYR A 12 7.61 -6.33 12.87
N PHE A 13 8.49 -6.17 11.88
CA PHE A 13 9.91 -5.82 12.05
C PHE A 13 10.13 -4.33 12.36
N ILE A 14 9.08 -3.54 12.35
CA ILE A 14 9.12 -2.11 12.70
C ILE A 14 8.28 -1.91 13.98
N PRO A 15 8.81 -1.20 15.00
CA PRO A 15 8.05 -0.99 16.24
C PRO A 15 6.69 -0.33 15.97
N ALA A 16 5.66 -0.82 16.65
CA ALA A 16 4.30 -0.26 16.52
C ALA A 16 4.26 1.23 16.82
N GLN A 17 5.13 1.72 17.70
CA GLN A 17 5.21 3.13 18.06
C GLN A 17 5.56 4.02 16.86
N TYR A 18 6.35 3.51 15.90
CA TYR A 18 6.65 4.25 14.68
C TYR A 18 5.36 4.58 13.91
N TRP A 19 4.48 3.59 13.74
CA TRP A 19 3.22 3.79 13.03
C TRP A 19 2.29 4.72 13.78
N LYS A 20 2.21 4.56 15.09
CA LYS A 20 1.38 5.41 15.95
C LYS A 20 1.82 6.86 15.92
N SER A 21 3.14 7.12 15.97
CA SER A 21 3.67 8.49 15.98
C SER A 21 3.57 9.17 14.61
N ASN A 22 3.40 8.42 13.52
CA ASN A 22 3.24 8.97 12.18
C ASN A 22 1.77 9.06 11.72
N PHE A 23 0.83 8.66 12.56
CA PHE A 23 -0.58 8.56 12.19
C PHE A 23 -1.14 9.92 11.71
N GLU A 24 -0.91 10.98 12.46
CA GLU A 24 -1.45 12.29 12.10
C GLU A 24 -0.83 12.84 10.82
N LEU A 25 0.48 12.63 10.63
CA LEU A 25 1.16 13.06 9.41
C LEU A 25 0.61 12.35 8.18
N VAL A 26 0.43 11.03 8.26
CA VAL A 26 -0.12 10.23 7.15
C VAL A 26 -1.56 10.65 6.85
N LYS A 27 -2.34 10.91 7.88
CA LYS A 27 -3.72 11.37 7.72
C LYS A 27 -3.77 12.68 6.91
N GLU A 28 -2.88 13.62 7.18
CA GLU A 28 -2.79 14.86 6.40
C GLU A 28 -2.34 14.62 4.96
N LEU A 29 -1.37 13.73 4.76
CA LEU A 29 -0.88 13.39 3.42
C LEU A 29 -1.97 12.73 2.58
N LEU A 30 -2.79 11.88 3.18
CA LEU A 30 -3.90 11.23 2.48
C LEU A 30 -4.97 12.22 2.04
N LEU A 31 -5.16 13.32 2.76
CA LEU A 31 -6.10 14.36 2.33
C LEU A 31 -5.67 15.06 1.04
N GLN A 32 -4.39 14.99 0.69
CA GLN A 32 -3.83 15.60 -0.52
C GLN A 32 -3.71 14.60 -1.68
N ALA A 33 -3.91 13.32 -1.43
CA ALA A 33 -3.82 12.26 -2.43
C ALA A 33 -5.20 11.95 -3.03
N GLU A 34 -5.19 11.27 -4.19
CA GLU A 34 -6.41 10.63 -4.69
C GLU A 34 -6.62 9.37 -3.88
N VAL A 35 -7.76 9.25 -3.21
CA VAL A 35 -8.07 8.08 -2.40
C VAL A 35 -9.33 7.42 -2.94
N TYR A 36 -9.26 6.13 -3.21
CA TYR A 36 -10.40 5.33 -3.61
C TYR A 36 -10.65 4.27 -2.53
N VAL A 37 -11.90 4.10 -2.18
CA VAL A 37 -12.29 3.20 -1.10
C VAL A 37 -13.10 2.03 -1.64
N TYR A 38 -12.95 0.88 -0.99
CA TYR A 38 -13.80 -0.29 -1.20
C TYR A 38 -14.84 -0.31 -0.10
N GLU A 39 -16.09 -0.15 -0.48
CA GLU A 39 -17.21 -0.07 0.45
C GLU A 39 -18.23 -1.17 0.18
N ASP A 40 -18.72 -1.79 1.23
CA ASP A 40 -19.75 -2.81 1.16
C ASP A 40 -20.62 -2.69 2.41
N ASN A 41 -21.95 -2.73 2.22
CA ASN A 41 -22.92 -2.59 3.32
C ASN A 41 -22.67 -1.34 4.17
N GLN A 42 -22.29 -0.22 3.51
CA GLN A 42 -22.03 1.08 4.15
C GLN A 42 -20.78 1.07 5.06
N GLU A 43 -19.95 0.04 4.95
CA GLU A 43 -18.67 -0.04 5.66
C GLU A 43 -17.51 0.00 4.69
N ILE A 44 -16.46 0.75 5.07
CA ILE A 44 -15.22 0.80 4.29
C ILE A 44 -14.33 -0.34 4.75
N HIS A 45 -13.96 -1.23 3.81
CA HIS A 45 -13.13 -2.39 4.08
C HIS A 45 -11.69 -2.22 3.59
N GLY A 46 -11.43 -1.21 2.80
CA GLY A 46 -10.10 -0.96 2.29
C GLY A 46 -10.02 0.33 1.49
N PHE A 47 -8.80 0.75 1.20
CA PHE A 47 -8.58 1.94 0.35
C PHE A 47 -7.21 1.87 -0.31
N ILE A 48 -7.07 2.64 -1.40
CA ILE A 48 -5.81 2.86 -2.09
C ILE A 48 -5.60 4.37 -2.20
N GLY A 49 -4.38 4.82 -1.92
CA GLY A 49 -4.00 6.22 -2.09
C GLY A 49 -3.05 6.36 -3.25
N LEU A 50 -3.33 7.30 -4.14
CA LEU A 50 -2.49 7.60 -5.30
C LEU A 50 -2.00 9.04 -5.24
N ASN A 51 -0.74 9.24 -5.58
CA ASN A 51 -0.16 10.55 -5.82
C ASN A 51 0.44 10.49 -7.22
N ASP A 52 -0.30 11.02 -8.20
CA ASP A 52 -0.01 10.85 -9.62
C ASP A 52 0.12 9.36 -9.95
N LYS A 53 1.26 8.88 -10.44
CA LYS A 53 1.50 7.46 -10.75
C LYS A 53 2.02 6.65 -9.57
N TYR A 54 2.23 7.29 -8.42
CA TYR A 54 2.79 6.62 -7.24
C TYR A 54 1.68 6.13 -6.31
N ILE A 55 1.73 4.84 -5.97
CA ILE A 55 0.82 4.26 -4.99
C ILE A 55 1.40 4.52 -3.60
N GLU A 56 0.72 5.35 -2.82
CA GLU A 56 1.10 5.61 -1.44
C GLU A 56 0.85 4.37 -0.56
N GLY A 57 -0.16 3.58 -0.89
CA GLY A 57 -0.43 2.33 -0.24
C GLY A 57 -1.78 1.76 -0.59
N ILE A 58 -1.91 0.45 -0.39
CA ILE A 58 -3.18 -0.28 -0.48
C ILE A 58 -3.40 -0.91 0.89
N PHE A 59 -4.52 -0.59 1.51
CA PHE A 59 -4.82 -1.02 2.87
C PHE A 59 -6.18 -1.70 2.91
N VAL A 60 -6.21 -2.93 3.39
CA VAL A 60 -7.42 -3.72 3.52
C VAL A 60 -7.57 -4.11 4.98
N SER A 61 -8.75 -3.90 5.54
CA SER A 61 -9.08 -4.29 6.90
C SER A 61 -8.63 -5.73 7.17
N VAL A 62 -7.99 -5.97 8.31
CA VAL A 62 -7.43 -7.27 8.67
C VAL A 62 -8.47 -8.39 8.53
N GLU A 63 -9.72 -8.12 8.89
CA GLU A 63 -10.81 -9.09 8.84
C GLU A 63 -11.26 -9.41 7.41
N LYS A 64 -10.92 -8.55 6.45
CA LYS A 64 -11.36 -8.65 5.07
C LYS A 64 -10.23 -8.97 4.10
N GLN A 65 -9.03 -9.24 4.59
CA GLN A 65 -7.89 -9.60 3.74
C GLN A 65 -8.13 -10.97 3.08
N SER A 66 -7.44 -11.20 1.96
CA SER A 66 -7.52 -12.44 1.18
C SER A 66 -8.89 -12.70 0.53
N GLN A 67 -9.68 -11.64 0.33
CA GLN A 67 -11.00 -11.74 -0.34
C GLN A 67 -11.03 -10.99 -1.67
N GLY A 68 -9.87 -10.61 -2.21
CA GLY A 68 -9.78 -9.94 -3.51
C GLY A 68 -9.99 -8.43 -3.46
N ILE A 69 -10.12 -7.83 -2.30
CA ILE A 69 -10.35 -6.38 -2.17
C ILE A 69 -9.12 -5.60 -2.64
N GLY A 70 -7.91 -6.02 -2.24
CA GLY A 70 -6.67 -5.39 -2.67
C GLY A 70 -6.51 -5.43 -4.19
N LYS A 71 -6.82 -6.57 -4.81
CA LYS A 71 -6.77 -6.72 -6.26
C LYS A 71 -7.78 -5.79 -6.95
N THR A 72 -8.99 -5.69 -6.41
CA THR A 72 -10.04 -4.81 -6.95
C THR A 72 -9.59 -3.35 -6.90
N LEU A 73 -9.02 -2.91 -5.78
CA LEU A 73 -8.49 -1.55 -5.64
C LEU A 73 -7.34 -1.30 -6.60
N LEU A 74 -6.42 -2.25 -6.73
CA LEU A 74 -5.28 -2.12 -7.62
C LEU A 74 -5.72 -2.06 -9.08
N ASN A 75 -6.68 -2.89 -9.49
CA ASN A 75 -7.21 -2.87 -10.85
C ASN A 75 -7.87 -1.54 -11.17
N TYR A 76 -8.54 -0.94 -10.20
CA TYR A 76 -9.12 0.38 -10.39
C TYR A 76 -8.05 1.43 -10.68
N ALA A 77 -6.93 1.38 -9.95
CA ALA A 77 -5.80 2.26 -10.21
C ALA A 77 -5.18 2.02 -11.58
N LYS A 78 -5.06 0.74 -11.99
CA LYS A 78 -4.55 0.38 -13.32
C LYS A 78 -5.41 0.93 -14.45
N ASP A 79 -6.71 1.01 -14.24
CA ASP A 79 -7.61 1.59 -15.24
C ASP A 79 -7.40 3.10 -15.39
N LYS A 80 -6.92 3.76 -14.36
CA LYS A 80 -6.75 5.21 -14.35
C LYS A 80 -5.35 5.67 -14.72
N ARG A 81 -4.38 4.77 -14.76
CA ARG A 81 -2.97 5.13 -15.02
C ARG A 81 -2.36 4.16 -16.01
N SER A 82 -1.40 4.67 -16.80
CA SER A 82 -0.63 3.83 -17.72
C SER A 82 0.62 3.27 -17.06
N LYS A 83 1.02 3.82 -15.93
CA LYS A 83 2.19 3.40 -15.16
C LYS A 83 1.91 3.59 -13.68
N LEU A 84 2.36 2.65 -12.86
CA LEU A 84 2.26 2.73 -11.40
C LEU A 84 3.60 2.38 -10.76
N LEU A 85 3.94 3.10 -9.70
CA LEU A 85 5.15 2.88 -8.91
C LEU A 85 4.77 2.73 -7.45
N LEU A 86 5.56 1.96 -6.71
CA LEU A 86 5.39 1.83 -5.26
C LEU A 86 6.71 1.49 -4.58
N ASN A 87 6.75 1.70 -3.27
CA ASN A 87 7.82 1.18 -2.41
C ASN A 87 7.23 0.09 -1.51
N VAL A 88 8.02 -0.94 -1.26
CA VAL A 88 7.63 -2.04 -0.36
C VAL A 88 8.86 -2.53 0.39
N TYR A 89 8.74 -2.75 1.69
CA TYR A 89 9.85 -3.28 2.48
C TYR A 89 10.22 -4.68 2.01
N THR A 90 11.53 -4.98 1.94
CA THR A 90 12.00 -6.29 1.46
C THR A 90 11.51 -7.44 2.33
N LYS A 91 11.26 -7.18 3.61
CA LYS A 91 10.75 -8.18 4.56
C LYS A 91 9.26 -8.44 4.42
N ASN A 92 8.53 -7.57 3.70
CA ASN A 92 7.10 -7.77 3.45
C ASN A 92 6.91 -8.66 2.22
N THR A 93 7.27 -9.94 2.39
CA THR A 93 7.26 -10.91 1.28
C THR A 93 5.87 -11.18 0.74
N GLN A 94 4.85 -11.08 1.58
CA GLN A 94 3.46 -11.29 1.17
C GLN A 94 3.03 -10.19 0.18
N ALA A 95 3.34 -8.94 0.48
CA ALA A 95 3.02 -7.82 -0.40
C ALA A 95 3.81 -7.91 -1.71
N ILE A 96 5.10 -8.23 -1.64
CA ILE A 96 5.94 -8.39 -2.84
C ILE A 96 5.33 -9.45 -3.76
N SER A 97 4.95 -10.61 -3.22
CA SER A 97 4.33 -11.68 -4.00
C SER A 97 3.02 -11.23 -4.62
N PHE A 98 2.21 -10.48 -3.87
CA PHE A 98 0.95 -9.93 -4.38
C PHE A 98 1.20 -9.03 -5.58
N TYR A 99 2.10 -8.06 -5.45
CA TYR A 99 2.40 -7.13 -6.54
C TYR A 99 2.99 -7.84 -7.76
N GLN A 100 3.86 -8.83 -7.54
CA GLN A 100 4.43 -9.61 -8.64
C GLN A 100 3.35 -10.38 -9.41
N ARG A 101 2.40 -10.98 -8.69
CA ARG A 101 1.26 -11.66 -9.34
C ARG A 101 0.42 -10.70 -10.16
N GLU A 102 0.37 -9.43 -9.73
CA GLU A 102 -0.41 -8.40 -10.43
C GLU A 102 0.40 -7.68 -11.52
N GLY A 103 1.58 -8.18 -11.86
CA GLY A 103 2.37 -7.68 -12.98
C GLY A 103 3.41 -6.63 -12.65
N PHE A 104 3.66 -6.37 -11.38
CA PHE A 104 4.71 -5.44 -10.97
C PHE A 104 6.08 -6.12 -11.00
N LYS A 105 7.10 -5.33 -11.31
CA LYS A 105 8.50 -5.77 -11.34
C LYS A 105 9.33 -4.94 -10.38
N ILE A 106 10.33 -5.57 -9.77
CA ILE A 106 11.30 -4.87 -8.93
C ILE A 106 12.23 -4.09 -9.84
N LEU A 107 12.32 -2.77 -9.66
CA LEU A 107 13.24 -1.92 -10.40
C LEU A 107 14.59 -1.83 -9.72
N TYR A 108 14.60 -1.52 -8.43
CA TYR A 108 15.82 -1.40 -7.64
C TYR A 108 15.51 -1.48 -6.15
N SER A 109 16.56 -1.67 -5.35
CA SER A 109 16.46 -1.68 -3.90
C SER A 109 16.98 -0.37 -3.31
N GLY A 110 16.48 0.00 -2.16
CA GLY A 110 16.87 1.19 -1.44
C GLY A 110 16.80 0.98 0.07
N LEU A 111 16.91 2.08 0.77
CA LEU A 111 16.88 2.10 2.24
C LEU A 111 15.86 3.14 2.69
N ASP A 112 14.94 2.74 3.53
CA ASP A 112 14.05 3.68 4.21
C ASP A 112 14.81 4.26 5.40
N LYS A 113 15.26 5.49 5.29
CA LYS A 113 16.08 6.14 6.32
C LYS A 113 15.35 6.34 7.64
N ALA A 114 14.02 6.45 7.58
CA ALA A 114 13.21 6.65 8.78
C ALA A 114 13.17 5.40 9.67
N THR A 115 13.22 4.21 9.08
CA THR A 115 13.13 2.94 9.80
C THR A 115 14.43 2.15 9.80
N GLY A 116 15.37 2.47 8.89
CA GLY A 116 16.58 1.68 8.69
C GLY A 116 16.35 0.38 7.93
N GLU A 117 15.14 0.15 7.43
CA GLU A 117 14.79 -1.07 6.72
C GLU A 117 15.00 -0.92 5.22
N LYS A 118 15.41 -2.02 4.58
CA LYS A 118 15.56 -2.06 3.11
C LYS A 118 14.21 -2.16 2.44
N ASP A 119 14.08 -1.52 1.30
CA ASP A 119 12.86 -1.58 0.50
C ASP A 119 13.17 -1.81 -0.97
N TYR A 120 12.13 -2.14 -1.73
CA TYR A 120 12.18 -2.20 -3.18
C TYR A 120 11.28 -1.11 -3.76
N VAL A 121 11.71 -0.55 -4.89
CA VAL A 121 10.80 0.20 -5.76
C VAL A 121 10.31 -0.77 -6.83
N MET A 122 9.00 -0.86 -6.97
CA MET A 122 8.37 -1.74 -7.95
C MET A 122 7.57 -0.90 -8.95
N SER A 123 7.44 -1.40 -10.16
CA SER A 123 6.70 -0.70 -11.21
C SER A 123 5.80 -1.64 -12.00
N TRP A 124 4.73 -1.06 -12.52
CA TRP A 124 3.83 -1.70 -13.45
C TRP A 124 3.58 -0.75 -14.62
N ASP A 125 3.59 -1.27 -15.84
CA ASP A 125 3.27 -0.53 -17.06
C ASP A 125 2.12 -1.19 -17.79
N LYS A 126 1.17 -0.38 -18.25
CA LYS A 126 0.03 -0.85 -19.03
C LYS A 126 0.50 -1.29 -20.43
N GLN A 127 0.02 -2.44 -20.83
CA GLN A 127 0.35 -2.97 -22.14
C GLN A 127 -0.73 -2.67 -23.18
#